data_c3db867494a89e20f4548b99e43826a8
#
_entry.id   c3db867494a89e20f4548b99e43826a8
#
_cell.length_a   1.000
_cell.length_b   1.000
_cell.length_c   1.000
_cell.angle_alpha   90.00
_cell.angle_beta   90.00
_cell.angle_gamma   90.00
#
_symmetry.space_group_name_H-M   'P 1'
#
loop_
_entity.id
_entity.type
_entity.pdbx_description
1 polymer ?
#
loop_
_entity_poly.entity_id
_entity_poly.type
_entity_poly.pdbx_seq_one_letter_code
_entity_poly.pdbx_strand_id
1 'polypeptide(L)'
;MRYYAVFLPTLNQEKSQEYRAEHLTFLDEKRREGKIFANGRFPDGAGGLVIYRAGTLEEVEQWVKEDPYIIQGARGFDIHEWEMVTEAILPL
;
A
#
# COMPACT_ATOMS: atom_id res chain seq x y z
N MET A 1 8.11 -5.59 -15.02
CA MET A 1 7.27 -5.07 -13.91
C MET A 1 7.96 -3.89 -13.25
N ARG A 2 7.16 -2.91 -12.87
CA ARG A 2 7.63 -1.72 -12.19
C ARG A 2 7.22 -1.76 -10.73
N TYR A 3 7.92 -1.02 -9.90
CA TYR A 3 7.59 -0.89 -8.49
C TYR A 3 7.10 0.53 -8.22
N TYR A 4 6.12 0.64 -7.32
CA TYR A 4 5.51 1.92 -6.95
C TYR A 4 5.48 2.00 -5.44
N ALA A 5 6.08 3.06 -4.90
CA ALA A 5 6.05 3.33 -3.46
C ALA A 5 4.81 4.18 -3.18
N VAL A 6 3.91 3.66 -2.36
CA VAL A 6 2.67 4.34 -2.02
C VAL A 6 2.69 4.66 -0.53
N PHE A 7 2.79 5.95 -0.22
CA PHE A 7 2.70 6.44 1.15
C PHE A 7 1.22 6.66 1.48
N LEU A 8 0.79 6.12 2.63
CA LEU A 8 -0.57 6.26 3.12
C LEU A 8 -0.58 7.09 4.40
N PRO A 9 -0.55 8.44 4.29
CA PRO A 9 -0.54 9.29 5.47
C PRO A 9 -1.83 9.15 6.27
N THR A 10 -1.74 9.19 7.60
CA THR A 10 -2.88 9.12 8.49
C THR A 10 -3.70 10.39 8.38
N LEU A 11 -4.97 10.28 8.01
CA LEU A 11 -5.92 11.39 7.99
C LEU A 11 -6.84 11.36 9.19
N ASN A 12 -7.23 10.17 9.66
CA ASN A 12 -8.15 9.99 10.76
C ASN A 12 -7.72 8.76 11.57
N GLN A 13 -7.26 9.02 12.79
CA GLN A 13 -6.73 7.99 13.68
C GLN A 13 -7.81 6.97 14.09
N GLU A 14 -9.01 7.45 14.42
CA GLU A 14 -10.10 6.57 14.84
C GLU A 14 -10.51 5.64 13.72
N LYS A 15 -10.67 6.17 12.51
CA LYS A 15 -11.01 5.35 11.34
C LYS A 15 -9.88 4.38 10.99
N SER A 16 -8.63 4.76 11.20
CA SER A 16 -7.49 3.87 10.98
C SER A 16 -7.57 2.66 11.92
N GLN A 17 -8.00 2.84 13.16
CA GLN A 17 -8.19 1.75 14.10
C GLN A 17 -9.42 0.93 13.73
N GLU A 18 -10.52 1.58 13.36
CA GLU A 18 -11.80 0.94 13.04
C GLU A 18 -11.68 0.02 11.81
N TYR A 19 -11.01 0.48 10.77
CA TYR A 19 -10.90 -0.25 9.50
C TYR A 19 -9.59 -1.00 9.32
N ARG A 20 -8.80 -1.14 10.40
CA ARG A 20 -7.51 -1.79 10.33
C ARG A 20 -7.59 -3.24 9.86
N ALA A 21 -8.53 -4.00 10.39
CA ALA A 21 -8.66 -5.42 10.05
C ALA A 21 -8.95 -5.61 8.55
N GLU A 22 -9.87 -4.81 8.01
CA GLU A 22 -10.23 -4.86 6.60
C GLU A 22 -9.05 -4.44 5.71
N HIS A 23 -8.32 -3.39 6.12
CA HIS A 23 -7.14 -2.93 5.41
C HIS A 23 -6.06 -4.03 5.36
N LEU A 24 -5.78 -4.68 6.49
CA LEU A 24 -4.78 -5.74 6.55
C LEU A 24 -5.17 -6.95 5.70
N THR A 25 -6.45 -7.30 5.67
CA THR A 25 -6.98 -8.37 4.81
C THR A 25 -6.78 -8.01 3.33
N PHE A 26 -7.09 -6.77 2.97
CA PHE A 26 -6.88 -6.27 1.60
C PHE A 26 -5.41 -6.38 1.18
N LEU A 27 -4.49 -5.92 2.03
CA LEU A 27 -3.06 -5.98 1.74
C LEU A 27 -2.57 -7.43 1.62
N ASP A 28 -3.05 -8.32 2.50
CA ASP A 28 -2.69 -9.72 2.48
C ASP A 28 -3.10 -10.39 1.16
N GLU A 29 -4.32 -10.13 0.72
CA GLU A 29 -4.83 -10.67 -0.55
C GLU A 29 -4.00 -10.15 -1.73
N LYS A 30 -3.71 -8.86 -1.78
CA LYS A 30 -2.92 -8.27 -2.86
C LYS A 30 -1.48 -8.81 -2.85
N ARG A 31 -0.92 -9.06 -1.67
CA ARG A 31 0.40 -9.64 -1.54
C ARG A 31 0.44 -11.07 -2.07
N ARG A 32 -0.58 -11.87 -1.77
CA ARG A 32 -0.72 -13.25 -2.26
C ARG A 32 -0.91 -13.29 -3.79
N GLU A 33 -1.56 -12.28 -4.35
CA GLU A 33 -1.74 -12.14 -5.79
C GLU A 33 -0.48 -11.67 -6.51
N GLY A 34 0.59 -11.35 -5.76
CA GLY A 34 1.83 -10.84 -6.33
C GLY A 34 1.82 -9.38 -6.69
N LYS A 35 0.78 -8.63 -6.26
CA LYS A 35 0.62 -7.21 -6.55
C LYS A 35 1.32 -6.31 -5.54
N ILE A 36 1.60 -6.82 -4.36
CA ILE A 36 2.35 -6.09 -3.32
C ILE A 36 3.63 -6.86 -3.02
N PHE A 37 4.75 -6.14 -3.12
CA PHE A 37 6.07 -6.68 -2.78
C PHE A 37 6.28 -6.67 -1.26
N ALA A 38 5.96 -5.55 -0.61
CA ALA A 38 6.14 -5.37 0.83
C ALA A 38 5.25 -4.23 1.32
N ASN A 39 4.91 -4.26 2.60
CA ASN A 39 4.16 -3.17 3.22
C ASN A 39 4.45 -3.13 4.71
N GLY A 40 4.21 -1.97 5.32
CA GLY A 40 4.36 -1.83 6.75
C GLY A 40 3.85 -0.48 7.23
N ARG A 41 3.57 -0.41 8.53
CA ARG A 41 3.18 0.85 9.16
C ARG A 41 4.41 1.54 9.74
N PHE A 42 4.32 2.85 9.87
CA PHE A 42 5.31 3.63 10.60
C PHE A 42 4.91 3.64 12.08
N PRO A 43 5.78 3.15 12.99
CA PRO A 43 5.44 3.10 14.41
C PRO A 43 5.17 4.47 15.04
N ASP A 44 5.64 5.54 14.40
CA ASP A 44 5.43 6.92 14.89
C ASP A 44 4.02 7.45 14.61
N GLY A 45 3.16 6.67 13.95
CA GLY A 45 1.79 7.07 13.66
C GLY A 45 1.62 7.89 12.37
N ALA A 46 2.69 8.11 11.61
CA ALA A 46 2.61 8.91 10.39
C ALA A 46 1.74 8.26 9.31
N GLY A 47 1.61 6.95 9.34
CA GLY A 47 0.86 6.21 8.33
C GLY A 47 1.53 4.90 8.01
N GLY A 48 1.53 4.54 6.72
CA GLY A 48 2.18 3.32 6.25
C GLY A 48 2.76 3.48 4.86
N LEU A 49 3.54 2.50 4.46
CA LEU A 49 4.15 2.43 3.14
C LEU A 49 3.80 1.08 2.52
N VAL A 50 3.35 1.11 1.27
CA VAL A 50 3.05 -0.09 0.50
C VAL A 50 3.85 -0.04 -0.79
N ILE A 51 4.58 -1.10 -1.08
CA ILE A 51 5.34 -1.20 -2.33
C ILE A 51 4.55 -2.12 -3.26
N TYR A 52 3.89 -1.51 -4.24
CA TYR A 52 3.14 -2.24 -5.26
C TYR A 52 4.05 -2.65 -6.41
N ARG A 53 3.69 -3.75 -7.04
CA ARG A 53 4.37 -4.27 -8.22
C ARG A 53 3.34 -4.38 -9.33
N ALA A 54 3.54 -3.61 -10.41
CA ALA A 54 2.54 -3.50 -11.48
C ALA A 54 3.20 -3.21 -12.82
N GLY A 55 2.43 -3.36 -13.89
CA GLY A 55 2.86 -2.97 -15.23
C GLY A 55 2.69 -1.49 -15.50
N THR A 56 1.67 -0.86 -14.89
CA THR A 56 1.33 0.55 -15.15
C THR A 56 0.92 1.27 -13.87
N LEU A 57 1.06 2.59 -13.89
CA LEU A 57 0.58 3.46 -12.81
C LEU A 57 -0.93 3.34 -12.61
N GLU A 58 -1.69 3.23 -13.69
CA GLU A 58 -3.15 3.15 -13.66
C GLU A 58 -3.62 1.93 -12.86
N GLU A 59 -2.94 0.80 -13.00
CA GLU A 59 -3.24 -0.39 -12.21
C GLU A 59 -3.07 -0.12 -10.71
N VAL A 60 -1.97 0.53 -10.33
CA VAL A 60 -1.70 0.86 -8.93
C VAL A 60 -2.75 1.82 -8.39
N GLU A 61 -3.09 2.85 -9.14
CA GLU A 61 -4.13 3.81 -8.74
C GLU A 61 -5.46 3.10 -8.47
N GLN A 62 -5.84 2.15 -9.33
CA GLN A 62 -7.06 1.39 -9.16
C GLN A 62 -7.01 0.55 -7.89
N TRP A 63 -5.91 -0.18 -7.65
CA TRP A 63 -5.77 -1.02 -6.47
C TRP A 63 -5.77 -0.21 -5.18
N VAL A 64 -5.06 0.91 -5.15
CA VAL A 64 -5.02 1.79 -3.98
C VAL A 64 -6.42 2.27 -3.61
N LYS A 65 -7.23 2.61 -4.61
CA LYS A 65 -8.60 3.08 -4.39
C LYS A 65 -9.55 1.99 -3.89
N GLU A 66 -9.16 0.73 -3.98
CA GLU A 66 -9.93 -0.40 -3.44
C GLU A 66 -9.62 -0.65 -1.96
N ASP A 67 -8.56 -0.04 -1.43
CA ASP A 67 -8.15 -0.21 -0.05
C ASP A 67 -9.21 0.38 0.90
N PRO A 68 -9.72 -0.39 1.87
CA PRO A 68 -10.69 0.12 2.84
C PRO A 68 -10.25 1.41 3.54
N TYR A 69 -8.96 1.58 3.80
CA TYR A 69 -8.44 2.83 4.39
C TYR A 69 -8.70 4.04 3.50
N ILE A 70 -8.58 3.86 2.19
CA ILE A 70 -8.82 4.95 1.24
C ILE A 70 -10.32 5.20 1.06
N ILE A 71 -11.09 4.13 0.91
CA ILE A 71 -12.55 4.22 0.75
C ILE A 71 -13.18 4.95 1.93
N GLN A 72 -12.73 4.68 3.14
CA GLN A 72 -13.30 5.23 4.37
C GLN A 72 -12.68 6.55 4.80
N GLY A 73 -11.69 7.05 4.07
CA GLY A 73 -11.02 8.31 4.40
C GLY A 73 -10.12 8.25 5.63
N ALA A 74 -9.68 7.05 6.04
CA ALA A 74 -8.76 6.88 7.16
C ALA A 74 -7.35 7.35 6.79
N ARG A 75 -6.97 7.17 5.54
CA ARG A 75 -5.65 7.50 4.99
C ARG A 75 -5.78 8.20 3.65
N GLY A 76 -4.83 9.08 3.36
CA GLY A 76 -4.60 9.56 2.00
C GLY A 76 -3.63 8.64 1.28
N PHE A 77 -3.21 9.03 0.07
CA PHE A 77 -2.20 8.27 -0.65
C PHE A 77 -1.37 9.17 -1.57
N ASP A 78 -0.07 8.86 -1.64
CA ASP A 78 0.86 9.45 -2.58
C ASP A 78 1.55 8.31 -3.30
N ILE A 79 1.46 8.28 -4.63
CA ILE A 79 2.02 7.20 -5.45
C ILE A 79 3.23 7.72 -6.21
N HIS A 80 4.36 7.02 -6.09
CA HIS A 80 5.56 7.33 -6.84
C HIS A 80 6.10 6.05 -7.48
N GLU A 81 6.40 6.10 -8.77
CA GLU A 81 7.18 5.01 -9.36
C GLU A 81 8.55 5.00 -8.68
N TRP A 82 9.02 3.81 -8.31
CA TRP A 82 10.25 3.67 -7.54
C TRP A 82 11.22 2.75 -8.25
N GLU A 83 12.33 3.31 -8.67
CA GLU A 83 13.41 2.55 -9.28
C GLU A 83 14.22 1.87 -8.17
N MET A 84 13.63 0.79 -7.62
CA MET A 84 14.17 0.09 -6.48
C MET A 84 15.47 -0.61 -6.83
N VAL A 85 16.47 -0.43 -5.98
CA VAL A 85 17.76 -1.12 -6.09
C VAL A 85 17.89 -2.02 -4.86
N THR A 86 18.17 -3.30 -5.07
CA THR A 86 18.32 -4.26 -3.98
C THR A 86 19.20 -5.42 -4.43
N GLU A 87 19.89 -6.04 -3.46
CA GLU A 87 20.60 -7.28 -3.67
C GLU A 87 19.82 -8.47 -3.07
N ALA A 88 18.66 -8.22 -2.51
CA ALA A 88 17.78 -9.26 -2.00
C ALA A 88 17.20 -10.09 -3.15
N ILE A 89 16.84 -11.33 -2.86
CA ILE A 89 16.14 -12.19 -3.81
C ILE A 89 14.69 -11.70 -3.88
N LEU A 90 14.27 -11.27 -5.08
CA LEU A 90 12.90 -10.79 -5.29
C LEU A 90 11.98 -11.96 -5.61
N PRO A 91 10.71 -11.91 -5.16
CA PRO A 91 9.70 -12.89 -5.57
C PRO A 91 9.44 -12.77 -7.07
N LEU A 92 9.31 -13.90 -7.72
CA LEU A 92 9.06 -13.98 -9.16
C LEU A 92 7.57 -14.07 -9.45
#